data_af3a499127b6aa338b1b323e2535f05d
#
_entry.id   af3a499127b6aa338b1b323e2535f05d
#
_cell.length_a   1.000
_cell.length_b   1.000
_cell.length_c   1.000
_cell.angle_alpha   90.00
_cell.angle_beta   90.00
_cell.angle_gamma   90.00
#
_symmetry.space_group_name_H-M   'P 1'
#
loop_
_entity.id
_entity.type
_entity.pdbx_description
1 polymer ?
#
loop_
_entity_poly.entity_id
_entity_poly.type
_entity_poly.pdbx_seq_one_letter_code
_entity_poly.pdbx_strand_id
1 'polypeptide(L)'
;NSYAVVPFHIGEDLFRDQAGALLDLAGQLARGAADSATHLVQVAAGVPPMFGSYQPDKFDAGRAAEMIGLFRQTLDPYADFFMAETHSSIAEALCFLAVFADCNKPVWLSLTLEDAKPVAGTPQLRSGEPLIDLLAAIDDAPPSAVLFNCSQPEVMDDAVRTVVAHFAGKATPPLIGVLANAFPLIEKTYSGANASLHDLRADITPSAYADYAVKWAASGAGIIGGCCGISPDHLSEVKTRLFG
;
A
#
# COMPACT_ATOMS: atom_id res chain seq x y z
N ASN A 1 8.72 -3.72 11.27
CA ASN A 1 7.53 -3.64 10.42
C ASN A 1 6.26 -3.76 11.25
N SER A 2 5.34 -2.80 11.09
CA SER A 2 4.09 -2.71 11.85
C SER A 2 2.93 -3.52 11.23
N TYR A 3 3.04 -3.99 10.01
CA TYR A 3 1.95 -4.60 9.23
C TYR A 3 1.20 -5.73 9.94
N ALA A 4 1.93 -6.60 10.66
CA ALA A 4 1.31 -7.73 11.35
C ALA A 4 0.70 -7.39 12.72
N VAL A 5 0.82 -6.15 13.20
CA VAL A 5 0.31 -5.77 14.54
C VAL A 5 -1.18 -5.41 14.44
N VAL A 6 -1.99 -6.37 14.02
CA VAL A 6 -3.46 -6.27 13.93
C VAL A 6 -4.10 -7.56 14.46
N PRO A 7 -5.35 -7.52 14.93
CA PRO A 7 -6.03 -8.70 15.48
C PRO A 7 -6.06 -9.90 14.54
N PHE A 8 -6.17 -9.65 13.24
CA PHE A 8 -6.16 -10.72 12.22
C PHE A 8 -4.89 -11.58 12.25
N HIS A 9 -3.74 -10.99 12.55
CA HIS A 9 -2.44 -11.69 12.57
C HIS A 9 -2.03 -12.18 13.95
N ILE A 10 -2.23 -11.36 14.99
CA ILE A 10 -1.73 -11.68 16.34
C ILE A 10 -2.83 -12.10 17.32
N GLY A 11 -4.09 -12.05 16.92
CA GLY A 11 -5.25 -12.32 17.77
C GLY A 11 -5.69 -11.15 18.63
N GLU A 12 -6.96 -11.16 19.04
CA GLU A 12 -7.61 -10.06 19.76
C GLU A 12 -6.94 -9.75 21.11
N ASP A 13 -6.63 -10.80 21.88
CA ASP A 13 -6.07 -10.64 23.23
C ASP A 13 -4.67 -10.02 23.18
N LEU A 14 -3.80 -10.54 22.30
CA LEU A 14 -2.44 -9.99 22.17
C LEU A 14 -2.46 -8.58 21.60
N PHE A 15 -3.34 -8.29 20.65
CA PHE A 15 -3.51 -6.94 20.13
C PHE A 15 -3.92 -5.98 21.26
N ARG A 16 -4.98 -6.30 22.00
CA ARG A 16 -5.45 -5.46 23.11
C ARG A 16 -4.35 -5.19 24.16
N ASP A 17 -3.59 -6.22 24.53
CA ASP A 17 -2.66 -6.14 25.64
C ASP A 17 -1.27 -5.59 25.24
N GLN A 18 -0.84 -5.78 23.97
CA GLN A 18 0.54 -5.49 23.57
C GLN A 18 0.70 -4.68 22.26
N ALA A 19 -0.37 -4.32 21.55
CA ALA A 19 -0.22 -3.64 20.26
C ALA A 19 0.63 -2.37 20.36
N GLY A 20 0.41 -1.53 21.38
CA GLY A 20 1.19 -0.31 21.57
C GLY A 20 2.70 -0.60 21.72
N ALA A 21 3.08 -1.59 22.55
CA ALA A 21 4.49 -1.95 22.74
C ALA A 21 5.12 -2.56 21.48
N LEU A 22 4.37 -3.36 20.73
CA LEU A 22 4.84 -3.95 19.46
C LEU A 22 5.02 -2.90 18.37
N LEU A 23 4.11 -1.94 18.28
CA LEU A 23 4.20 -0.82 17.33
C LEU A 23 5.38 0.09 17.68
N ASP A 24 5.55 0.43 18.97
CA ASP A 24 6.67 1.24 19.45
C ASP A 24 8.02 0.58 19.09
N LEU A 25 8.17 -0.72 19.38
CA LEU A 25 9.36 -1.47 19.00
C LEU A 25 9.58 -1.48 17.47
N ALA A 26 8.53 -1.67 16.69
CA ALA A 26 8.61 -1.64 15.22
C ALA A 26 9.09 -0.28 14.71
N GLY A 27 8.59 0.82 15.30
CA GLY A 27 9.00 2.19 15.00
C GLY A 27 10.47 2.44 15.36
N GLN A 28 10.89 2.06 16.58
CA GLN A 28 12.28 2.18 17.02
C GLN A 28 13.26 1.46 16.09
N LEU A 29 12.94 0.22 15.71
CA LEU A 29 13.79 -0.57 14.81
C LEU A 29 13.90 0.06 13.41
N ALA A 30 12.80 0.55 12.87
CA ALA A 30 12.78 1.19 11.56
C ALA A 30 13.59 2.51 11.59
N ARG A 31 13.37 3.35 12.59
CA ARG A 31 14.10 4.61 12.76
C ARG A 31 15.58 4.38 12.97
N GLY A 32 15.96 3.44 13.86
CA GLY A 32 17.36 3.10 14.08
C GLY A 32 18.07 2.58 12.83
N ALA A 33 17.39 1.78 12.00
CA ALA A 33 17.92 1.34 10.72
C ALA A 33 18.11 2.50 9.74
N ALA A 34 17.13 3.40 9.63
CA ALA A 34 17.21 4.57 8.76
C ALA A 34 18.33 5.53 9.20
N ASP A 35 18.47 5.79 10.50
CA ASP A 35 19.49 6.68 11.04
C ASP A 35 20.92 6.10 10.92
N SER A 36 21.06 4.79 10.83
CA SER A 36 22.34 4.12 10.61
C SER A 36 22.78 4.07 9.13
N ALA A 37 21.91 4.45 8.21
CA ALA A 37 22.22 4.45 6.79
C ALA A 37 23.20 5.58 6.40
N THR A 38 24.04 5.34 5.40
CA THR A 38 25.01 6.33 4.89
C THR A 38 24.39 7.36 3.94
N HIS A 39 23.11 7.23 3.65
CA HIS A 39 22.32 8.12 2.79
C HIS A 39 20.94 8.34 3.41
N LEU A 40 20.23 9.35 2.93
CA LEU A 40 18.89 9.64 3.44
C LEU A 40 17.93 8.46 3.19
N VAL A 41 17.37 7.96 4.28
CA VAL A 41 16.31 6.93 4.28
C VAL A 41 15.15 7.45 5.09
N GLN A 42 13.97 7.50 4.48
CA GLN A 42 12.74 7.88 5.16
C GLN A 42 12.05 6.64 5.74
N VAL A 43 11.39 6.83 6.88
CA VAL A 43 10.58 5.79 7.54
C VAL A 43 9.11 6.02 7.21
N ALA A 44 8.53 5.08 6.48
CA ALA A 44 7.09 5.00 6.29
C ALA A 44 6.44 4.27 7.47
N ALA A 45 5.50 4.90 8.16
CA ALA A 45 4.64 4.21 9.11
C ALA A 45 3.50 3.53 8.35
N GLY A 46 3.64 2.23 8.08
CA GLY A 46 2.63 1.41 7.41
C GLY A 46 1.43 1.14 8.33
N VAL A 47 0.24 1.43 7.84
CA VAL A 47 -1.04 1.16 8.49
C VAL A 47 -1.81 0.14 7.64
N PRO A 48 -1.85 -1.14 8.06
CA PRO A 48 -2.47 -2.21 7.27
C PRO A 48 -4.00 -2.21 7.38
N PRO A 49 -4.71 -3.05 6.59
CA PRO A 49 -6.12 -3.34 6.82
C PRO A 49 -6.32 -3.99 8.18
N MET A 50 -7.17 -3.39 9.01
CA MET A 50 -7.33 -3.79 10.42
C MET A 50 -7.94 -5.17 10.61
N PHE A 51 -8.73 -5.66 9.64
CA PHE A 51 -9.47 -6.93 9.73
C PHE A 51 -8.96 -8.01 8.79
N GLY A 52 -7.81 -7.79 8.17
CA GLY A 52 -7.13 -8.71 7.26
C GLY A 52 -7.06 -8.20 5.83
N SER A 53 -5.93 -8.51 5.18
CA SER A 53 -5.68 -8.14 3.78
C SER A 53 -6.70 -8.81 2.86
N TYR A 54 -7.19 -8.08 1.86
CA TYR A 54 -8.13 -8.56 0.84
C TYR A 54 -9.50 -9.01 1.37
N GLN A 55 -9.92 -8.50 2.54
CA GLN A 55 -11.18 -8.83 3.19
C GLN A 55 -12.03 -7.58 3.46
N PRO A 56 -12.36 -6.77 2.43
CA PRO A 56 -13.10 -5.52 2.61
C PRO A 56 -14.52 -5.74 3.20
N ASP A 57 -15.08 -6.93 3.03
CA ASP A 57 -16.36 -7.35 3.58
C ASP A 57 -16.38 -7.45 5.13
N LYS A 58 -15.20 -7.54 5.75
CA LYS A 58 -15.07 -7.55 7.22
C LYS A 58 -14.83 -6.18 7.84
N PHE A 59 -14.81 -5.14 7.04
CA PHE A 59 -14.50 -3.80 7.50
C PHE A 59 -15.56 -3.25 8.46
N ASP A 60 -15.12 -2.76 9.63
CA ASP A 60 -15.90 -2.04 10.63
C ASP A 60 -15.25 -0.68 10.86
N ALA A 61 -15.91 0.39 10.39
CA ALA A 61 -15.35 1.74 10.40
C ALA A 61 -15.10 2.28 11.82
N GLY A 62 -16.00 2.01 12.77
CA GLY A 62 -15.86 2.50 14.14
C GLY A 62 -14.64 1.90 14.82
N ARG A 63 -14.51 0.59 14.74
CA ARG A 63 -13.39 -0.13 15.33
C ARG A 63 -12.07 0.13 14.58
N ALA A 64 -12.13 0.25 13.24
CA ALA A 64 -10.95 0.61 12.43
C ALA A 64 -10.37 1.96 12.84
N ALA A 65 -11.20 2.98 13.03
CA ALA A 65 -10.75 4.32 13.40
C ALA A 65 -9.96 4.33 14.72
N GLU A 66 -10.43 3.58 15.73
CA GLU A 66 -9.73 3.45 17.02
C GLU A 66 -8.35 2.78 16.84
N MET A 67 -8.30 1.67 16.08
CA MET A 67 -7.06 0.94 15.83
C MET A 67 -6.07 1.76 15.00
N ILE A 68 -6.52 2.43 13.94
CA ILE A 68 -5.71 3.33 13.12
C ILE A 68 -5.17 4.48 13.98
N GLY A 69 -5.99 5.01 14.90
CA GLY A 69 -5.57 6.03 15.88
C GLY A 69 -4.42 5.57 16.77
N LEU A 70 -4.44 4.31 17.21
CA LEU A 70 -3.33 3.71 17.97
C LEU A 70 -2.04 3.66 17.13
N PHE A 71 -2.12 3.20 15.87
CA PHE A 71 -0.98 3.22 14.95
C PHE A 71 -0.43 4.64 14.77
N ARG A 72 -1.29 5.61 14.49
CA ARG A 72 -0.91 7.01 14.33
C ARG A 72 -0.16 7.52 15.57
N GLN A 73 -0.78 7.40 16.74
CA GLN A 73 -0.20 7.91 17.99
C GLN A 73 1.16 7.26 18.31
N THR A 74 1.27 5.94 18.14
CA THR A 74 2.47 5.20 18.55
C THR A 74 3.62 5.36 17.56
N LEU A 75 3.33 5.41 16.24
CA LEU A 75 4.36 5.48 15.21
C LEU A 75 4.79 6.91 14.85
N ASP A 76 4.03 7.94 15.25
CA ASP A 76 4.33 9.34 14.92
C ASP A 76 5.76 9.76 15.27
N PRO A 77 6.35 9.42 16.42
CA PRO A 77 7.71 9.84 16.76
C PRO A 77 8.80 9.28 15.82
N TYR A 78 8.51 8.20 15.11
CA TYR A 78 9.46 7.47 14.27
C TYR A 78 9.30 7.73 12.78
N ALA A 79 8.11 8.14 12.35
CA ALA A 79 7.73 8.22 10.95
C ALA A 79 8.13 9.56 10.32
N ASP A 80 8.57 9.50 9.06
CA ASP A 80 8.69 10.67 8.20
C ASP A 80 7.36 10.92 7.46
N PHE A 81 6.59 9.87 7.18
CA PHE A 81 5.24 9.92 6.60
C PHE A 81 4.41 8.70 7.00
N PHE A 82 3.11 8.78 6.84
CA PHE A 82 2.18 7.66 7.06
C PHE A 82 1.70 7.08 5.74
N MET A 83 1.50 5.77 5.69
CA MET A 83 1.03 5.08 4.51
C MET A 83 -0.06 4.06 4.86
N ALA A 84 -1.29 4.27 4.37
CA ALA A 84 -2.23 3.17 4.27
C ALA A 84 -1.62 2.11 3.37
N GLU A 85 -1.53 0.88 3.81
CA GLU A 85 -0.86 -0.19 3.07
C GLU A 85 -1.85 -1.32 2.76
N THR A 86 -2.06 -1.62 1.46
CA THR A 86 -2.93 -2.74 1.01
C THR A 86 -4.43 -2.53 1.32
N HIS A 87 -4.91 -1.29 1.37
CA HIS A 87 -6.34 -1.04 1.54
C HIS A 87 -7.13 -1.49 0.30
N SER A 88 -8.26 -2.15 0.52
CA SER A 88 -8.99 -2.91 -0.50
C SER A 88 -10.30 -2.28 -0.93
N SER A 89 -10.81 -1.28 -0.19
CA SER A 89 -12.12 -0.65 -0.42
C SER A 89 -12.08 0.85 -0.23
N ILE A 90 -13.08 1.53 -0.77
CA ILE A 90 -13.29 2.98 -0.56
C ILE A 90 -13.49 3.28 0.94
N ALA A 91 -14.25 2.44 1.63
CA ALA A 91 -14.53 2.63 3.05
C ALA A 91 -13.26 2.55 3.91
N GLU A 92 -12.35 1.59 3.65
CA GLU A 92 -11.05 1.50 4.33
C GLU A 92 -10.20 2.75 4.08
N ALA A 93 -10.10 3.15 2.80
CA ALA A 93 -9.31 4.31 2.39
C ALA A 93 -9.80 5.61 3.04
N LEU A 94 -11.11 5.87 3.02
CA LEU A 94 -11.70 7.08 3.61
C LEU A 94 -11.61 7.09 5.14
N CYS A 95 -11.76 5.94 5.80
CA CYS A 95 -11.57 5.83 7.25
C CYS A 95 -10.12 6.18 7.64
N PHE A 96 -9.13 5.66 6.92
CA PHE A 96 -7.73 6.02 7.13
C PHE A 96 -7.51 7.53 6.95
N LEU A 97 -7.93 8.09 5.82
CA LEU A 97 -7.76 9.52 5.54
C LEU A 97 -8.45 10.42 6.59
N ALA A 98 -9.62 10.03 7.09
CA ALA A 98 -10.32 10.75 8.13
C ALA A 98 -9.53 10.81 9.45
N VAL A 99 -8.90 9.67 9.86
CA VAL A 99 -8.04 9.65 11.06
C VAL A 99 -6.80 10.53 10.89
N PHE A 100 -6.32 10.72 9.66
CA PHE A 100 -5.13 11.53 9.37
C PHE A 100 -5.44 12.94 8.83
N ALA A 101 -6.68 13.40 8.87
CA ALA A 101 -7.08 14.69 8.28
C ALA A 101 -6.32 15.90 8.84
N ASP A 102 -5.91 15.85 10.10
CA ASP A 102 -5.14 16.91 10.79
C ASP A 102 -3.65 16.55 10.96
N CYS A 103 -3.15 15.56 10.20
CA CYS A 103 -1.76 15.15 10.26
C CYS A 103 -0.85 16.17 9.58
N ASN A 104 0.25 16.55 10.26
CA ASN A 104 1.23 17.48 9.72
C ASN A 104 2.30 16.81 8.85
N LYS A 105 2.33 15.48 8.80
CA LYS A 105 3.25 14.70 7.97
C LYS A 105 2.56 14.29 6.67
N PRO A 106 3.33 14.01 5.60
CA PRO A 106 2.73 13.47 4.37
C PRO A 106 1.93 12.19 4.65
N VAL A 107 0.79 12.08 4.00
CA VAL A 107 -0.08 10.90 4.07
C VAL A 107 -0.18 10.28 2.69
N TRP A 108 0.14 9.00 2.60
CA TRP A 108 0.12 8.23 1.37
C TRP A 108 -0.98 7.17 1.43
N LEU A 109 -1.67 6.96 0.35
CA LEU A 109 -2.74 5.98 0.21
C LEU A 109 -2.30 4.88 -0.75
N SER A 110 -2.00 3.68 -0.24
CA SER A 110 -1.63 2.53 -1.06
C SER A 110 -2.74 1.48 -1.08
N LEU A 111 -3.22 1.19 -2.28
CA LEU A 111 -4.43 0.43 -2.57
C LEU A 111 -4.11 -0.90 -3.25
N THR A 112 -4.93 -1.91 -3.02
CA THR A 112 -4.86 -3.16 -3.76
C THR A 112 -6.01 -3.25 -4.78
N LEU A 113 -5.68 -3.71 -5.98
CA LEU A 113 -6.57 -3.75 -7.13
C LEU A 113 -7.21 -5.14 -7.33
N GLU A 114 -8.36 -5.18 -7.97
CA GLU A 114 -8.91 -6.42 -8.52
C GLU A 114 -8.03 -6.88 -9.69
N ASP A 115 -7.38 -8.01 -9.52
CA ASP A 115 -6.42 -8.57 -10.46
C ASP A 115 -6.79 -9.97 -10.96
N ALA A 116 -7.81 -10.61 -10.38
CA ALA A 116 -8.31 -11.91 -10.83
C ALA A 116 -9.25 -11.78 -12.03
N LYS A 117 -10.06 -10.72 -12.06
CA LYS A 117 -11.03 -10.44 -13.11
C LYS A 117 -11.00 -8.95 -13.48
N PRO A 118 -9.83 -8.43 -13.91
CA PRO A 118 -9.71 -7.02 -14.22
C PRO A 118 -10.58 -6.63 -15.42
N VAL A 119 -11.16 -5.43 -15.35
CA VAL A 119 -11.88 -4.82 -16.48
C VAL A 119 -10.95 -3.83 -17.16
N ALA A 120 -10.58 -4.11 -18.41
CA ALA A 120 -9.63 -3.29 -19.15
C ALA A 120 -10.11 -1.83 -19.23
N GLY A 121 -9.23 -0.88 -18.93
CA GLY A 121 -9.50 0.55 -18.91
C GLY A 121 -10.45 1.03 -17.81
N THR A 122 -10.89 0.13 -16.90
CA THR A 122 -11.74 0.47 -15.75
C THR A 122 -11.21 -0.21 -14.51
N PRO A 123 -10.10 0.26 -13.95
CA PRO A 123 -9.49 -0.37 -12.79
C PRO A 123 -10.42 -0.31 -11.57
N GLN A 124 -10.47 -1.39 -10.82
CA GLN A 124 -11.27 -1.55 -9.62
C GLN A 124 -10.37 -1.85 -8.43
N LEU A 125 -10.80 -1.43 -7.24
CA LEU A 125 -10.23 -1.88 -6.00
C LEU A 125 -10.51 -3.38 -5.80
N ARG A 126 -9.80 -4.01 -4.89
CA ARG A 126 -10.01 -5.44 -4.59
C ARG A 126 -11.44 -5.75 -4.14
N SER A 127 -12.16 -4.81 -3.58
CA SER A 127 -13.59 -4.89 -3.25
C SER A 127 -14.49 -5.03 -4.48
N GLY A 128 -14.01 -4.64 -5.65
CA GLY A 128 -14.80 -4.51 -6.89
C GLY A 128 -15.34 -3.09 -7.13
N GLU A 129 -15.11 -2.16 -6.21
CA GLU A 129 -15.50 -0.75 -6.38
C GLU A 129 -14.62 -0.08 -7.44
N PRO A 130 -15.19 0.75 -8.35
CA PRO A 130 -14.40 1.46 -9.34
C PRO A 130 -13.38 2.40 -8.69
N LEU A 131 -12.13 2.39 -9.17
CA LEU A 131 -11.10 3.31 -8.69
C LEU A 131 -11.52 4.78 -8.86
N ILE A 132 -12.21 5.11 -9.95
CA ILE A 132 -12.65 6.47 -10.23
C ILE A 132 -13.59 7.02 -9.13
N ASP A 133 -14.39 6.18 -8.48
CA ASP A 133 -15.29 6.60 -7.41
C ASP A 133 -14.51 7.00 -6.15
N LEU A 134 -13.42 6.28 -5.82
CA LEU A 134 -12.51 6.69 -4.77
C LEU A 134 -11.82 8.02 -5.11
N LEU A 135 -11.31 8.16 -6.34
CA LEU A 135 -10.63 9.38 -6.77
C LEU A 135 -11.57 10.60 -6.69
N ALA A 136 -12.83 10.43 -7.06
CA ALA A 136 -13.85 11.49 -6.91
C ALA A 136 -14.11 11.83 -5.42
N ALA A 137 -14.09 10.84 -4.53
CA ALA A 137 -14.31 11.06 -3.10
C ALA A 137 -13.15 11.79 -2.41
N ILE A 138 -11.93 11.74 -2.96
CA ILE A 138 -10.73 12.41 -2.41
C ILE A 138 -10.31 13.63 -3.22
N ASP A 139 -11.08 14.07 -4.19
CA ASP A 139 -10.71 15.12 -5.16
C ASP A 139 -10.46 16.48 -4.51
N ASP A 140 -11.22 16.84 -3.48
CA ASP A 140 -11.10 18.11 -2.75
C ASP A 140 -9.90 18.15 -1.78
N ALA A 141 -9.48 16.99 -1.27
CA ALA A 141 -8.37 16.86 -0.31
C ALA A 141 -7.57 15.59 -0.60
N PRO A 142 -6.84 15.54 -1.72
CA PRO A 142 -6.08 14.36 -2.07
C PRO A 142 -4.91 14.12 -1.10
N PRO A 143 -4.55 12.84 -0.84
CA PRO A 143 -3.35 12.52 -0.10
C PRO A 143 -2.09 12.97 -0.85
N SER A 144 -0.94 13.01 -0.17
CA SER A 144 0.34 13.37 -0.81
C SER A 144 0.77 12.40 -1.90
N ALA A 145 0.33 11.14 -1.81
CA ALA A 145 0.55 10.13 -2.84
C ALA A 145 -0.59 9.12 -2.90
N VAL A 146 -0.88 8.61 -4.10
CA VAL A 146 -1.75 7.46 -4.37
C VAL A 146 -0.90 6.36 -4.99
N LEU A 147 -0.85 5.22 -4.33
CA LEU A 147 -0.05 4.08 -4.74
C LEU A 147 -0.93 2.85 -4.96
N PHE A 148 -0.40 1.89 -5.72
CA PHE A 148 -1.00 0.57 -5.90
C PHE A 148 -0.01 -0.50 -5.49
N ASN A 149 -0.41 -1.39 -4.57
CA ASN A 149 0.47 -2.44 -4.06
C ASN A 149 -0.21 -3.81 -4.01
N CYS A 150 0.60 -4.84 -3.87
CA CYS A 150 0.13 -6.21 -3.63
C CYS A 150 -0.94 -6.71 -4.63
N SER A 151 -0.86 -6.28 -5.87
CA SER A 151 -1.65 -6.77 -7.00
C SER A 151 -0.69 -7.11 -8.15
N GLN A 152 -1.21 -7.83 -9.16
CA GLN A 152 -0.41 -8.28 -10.29
C GLN A 152 0.16 -7.10 -11.09
N PRO A 153 1.37 -7.22 -11.67
CA PRO A 153 1.98 -6.16 -12.48
C PRO A 153 1.11 -5.70 -13.65
N GLU A 154 0.32 -6.60 -14.21
CA GLU A 154 -0.50 -6.39 -15.39
C GLU A 154 -1.61 -5.36 -15.22
N VAL A 155 -2.15 -5.22 -13.98
CA VAL A 155 -3.27 -4.30 -13.71
C VAL A 155 -2.84 -2.89 -13.32
N MET A 156 -1.55 -2.67 -13.07
CA MET A 156 -1.05 -1.42 -12.52
C MET A 156 -1.12 -0.24 -13.49
N ASP A 157 -0.86 -0.48 -14.78
CA ASP A 157 -0.76 0.58 -15.79
C ASP A 157 -2.08 1.34 -15.98
N ASP A 158 -3.20 0.61 -16.06
CA ASP A 158 -4.53 1.22 -16.18
C ASP A 158 -4.88 2.07 -14.94
N ALA A 159 -4.49 1.61 -13.76
CA ALA A 159 -4.69 2.36 -12.51
C ALA A 159 -3.84 3.65 -12.47
N VAL A 160 -2.57 3.59 -12.84
CA VAL A 160 -1.69 4.76 -12.95
C VAL A 160 -2.30 5.78 -13.90
N ARG A 161 -2.69 5.37 -15.11
CA ARG A 161 -3.31 6.27 -16.12
C ARG A 161 -4.60 6.90 -15.63
N THR A 162 -5.41 6.14 -14.89
CA THR A 162 -6.67 6.65 -14.34
C THR A 162 -6.41 7.77 -13.33
N VAL A 163 -5.43 7.61 -12.42
CA VAL A 163 -5.05 8.67 -11.46
C VAL A 163 -4.48 9.87 -12.19
N VAL A 164 -3.56 9.67 -13.15
CA VAL A 164 -2.99 10.77 -13.97
C VAL A 164 -4.09 11.57 -14.66
N ALA A 165 -5.03 10.88 -15.31
CA ALA A 165 -6.14 11.53 -16.02
C ALA A 165 -7.07 12.29 -15.07
N HIS A 166 -7.38 11.72 -13.90
CA HIS A 166 -8.29 12.34 -12.92
C HIS A 166 -7.71 13.63 -12.36
N PHE A 167 -6.42 13.64 -11.99
CA PHE A 167 -5.77 14.81 -11.40
C PHE A 167 -5.10 15.73 -12.44
N ALA A 168 -5.34 15.51 -13.73
CA ALA A 168 -4.80 16.36 -14.79
C ALA A 168 -5.27 17.83 -14.61
N GLY A 169 -4.30 18.77 -14.60
CA GLY A 169 -4.61 20.18 -14.43
C GLY A 169 -4.81 20.66 -12.99
N LYS A 170 -4.77 19.79 -11.99
CA LYS A 170 -4.74 20.19 -10.58
C LYS A 170 -3.42 20.86 -10.24
N ALA A 171 -3.42 21.88 -9.40
CA ALA A 171 -2.21 22.62 -9.02
C ALA A 171 -1.21 21.75 -8.24
N THR A 172 -1.68 20.84 -7.43
CA THR A 172 -0.88 19.92 -6.60
C THR A 172 -1.44 18.50 -6.71
N PRO A 173 -1.18 17.80 -7.83
CA PRO A 173 -1.62 16.41 -7.96
C PRO A 173 -0.84 15.52 -6.96
N PRO A 174 -1.42 14.41 -6.48
CA PRO A 174 -0.69 13.47 -5.67
C PRO A 174 0.44 12.82 -6.47
N LEU A 175 1.52 12.42 -5.79
CA LEU A 175 2.48 11.50 -6.38
C LEU A 175 1.80 10.15 -6.67
N ILE A 176 2.25 9.46 -7.71
CA ILE A 176 1.68 8.17 -8.10
C ILE A 176 2.74 7.08 -7.96
N GLY A 177 2.37 5.96 -7.35
CA GLY A 177 3.32 4.89 -7.12
C GLY A 177 2.80 3.49 -7.42
N VAL A 178 3.75 2.59 -7.69
CA VAL A 178 3.49 1.16 -7.96
C VAL A 178 4.45 0.29 -7.16
N LEU A 179 3.88 -0.66 -6.41
CA LEU A 179 4.59 -1.69 -5.66
C LEU A 179 3.93 -3.05 -5.93
N ALA A 180 4.03 -3.54 -7.17
CA ALA A 180 3.41 -4.79 -7.59
C ALA A 180 4.03 -6.01 -6.89
N ASN A 181 3.34 -7.13 -6.91
CA ASN A 181 3.83 -8.39 -6.34
C ASN A 181 4.26 -9.40 -7.42
N ALA A 182 4.95 -10.46 -6.99
CA ALA A 182 5.28 -11.62 -7.80
C ALA A 182 4.54 -12.89 -7.31
N PHE A 183 3.45 -12.75 -6.57
CA PHE A 183 2.63 -13.90 -6.19
C PHE A 183 1.66 -14.27 -7.33
N PRO A 184 1.24 -15.54 -7.44
CA PRO A 184 0.12 -15.91 -8.30
C PRO A 184 -1.18 -15.25 -7.82
N LEU A 185 -2.21 -15.28 -8.66
CA LEU A 185 -3.53 -14.79 -8.28
C LEU A 185 -4.02 -15.48 -7.01
N ILE A 186 -4.46 -14.68 -6.06
CA ILE A 186 -5.02 -15.19 -4.80
C ILE A 186 -6.53 -15.35 -4.97
N GLU A 187 -7.01 -16.57 -4.88
CA GLU A 187 -8.44 -16.84 -4.86
C GLU A 187 -9.09 -16.25 -3.59
N LYS A 188 -10.32 -15.73 -3.73
CA LYS A 188 -11.06 -15.05 -2.63
C LYS A 188 -11.39 -15.94 -1.40
N THR A 189 -11.00 -17.20 -1.41
CA THR A 189 -11.27 -18.18 -0.33
C THR A 189 -10.24 -18.17 0.80
N TYR A 190 -9.34 -17.20 0.83
CA TYR A 190 -8.30 -17.11 1.85
C TYR A 190 -8.91 -16.79 3.22
N SER A 191 -8.86 -17.74 4.15
CA SER A 191 -9.59 -17.68 5.43
C SER A 191 -8.72 -17.43 6.67
N GLY A 192 -7.40 -17.37 6.55
CA GLY A 192 -6.53 -17.23 7.72
C GLY A 192 -5.17 -16.59 7.42
N ALA A 193 -4.63 -15.87 8.40
CA ALA A 193 -3.28 -15.32 8.32
C ALA A 193 -2.26 -16.45 8.21
N ASN A 194 -1.35 -16.36 7.24
CA ASN A 194 -0.26 -17.32 7.05
C ASN A 194 -0.70 -18.80 6.88
N ALA A 195 -1.92 -19.02 6.37
CA ALA A 195 -2.49 -20.37 6.25
C ALA A 195 -1.87 -21.18 5.10
N SER A 196 -1.24 -20.55 4.13
CA SER A 196 -0.57 -21.21 3.00
C SER A 196 0.66 -20.44 2.54
N LEU A 197 1.62 -21.16 1.97
CA LEU A 197 2.73 -20.59 1.21
C LEU A 197 2.42 -20.81 -0.27
N HIS A 198 2.63 -19.78 -1.07
CA HIS A 198 2.51 -19.87 -2.52
C HIS A 198 3.88 -19.75 -3.16
N ASP A 199 4.12 -20.53 -4.20
CA ASP A 199 5.30 -20.35 -5.03
C ASP A 199 5.21 -18.99 -5.74
N LEU A 200 6.37 -18.38 -5.97
CA LEU A 200 6.42 -17.12 -6.72
C LEU A 200 6.19 -17.39 -8.21
N ARG A 201 5.67 -16.42 -8.90
CA ARG A 201 5.57 -16.42 -10.37
C ARG A 201 6.96 -16.44 -11.00
N ALA A 202 7.29 -17.52 -11.70
CA ALA A 202 8.59 -17.69 -12.34
C ALA A 202 8.81 -16.74 -13.54
N ASP A 203 7.74 -16.19 -14.11
CA ASP A 203 7.79 -15.25 -15.22
C ASP A 203 8.08 -13.79 -14.76
N ILE A 204 7.90 -13.47 -13.47
CA ILE A 204 8.26 -12.16 -12.91
C ILE A 204 9.73 -12.16 -12.49
N THR A 205 10.61 -12.26 -13.48
CA THR A 205 12.05 -12.12 -13.29
C THR A 205 12.43 -10.65 -13.07
N PRO A 206 13.65 -10.33 -12.55
CA PRO A 206 14.12 -8.94 -12.46
C PRO A 206 13.98 -8.15 -13.77
N SER A 207 14.33 -8.75 -14.90
CA SER A 207 14.20 -8.11 -16.22
C SER A 207 12.75 -7.88 -16.61
N ALA A 208 11.85 -8.87 -16.42
CA ALA A 208 10.43 -8.72 -16.73
C ALA A 208 9.76 -7.67 -15.84
N TYR A 209 10.11 -7.63 -14.55
CA TYR A 209 9.61 -6.61 -13.64
C TYR A 209 10.08 -5.21 -14.05
N ALA A 210 11.32 -5.06 -14.48
CA ALA A 210 11.85 -3.80 -14.97
C ALA A 210 11.15 -3.33 -16.26
N ASP A 211 10.73 -4.24 -17.16
CA ASP A 211 9.92 -3.88 -18.33
C ASP A 211 8.57 -3.29 -17.92
N TYR A 212 7.90 -3.86 -16.91
CA TYR A 212 6.70 -3.26 -16.31
C TYR A 212 7.00 -1.90 -15.68
N ALA A 213 8.08 -1.77 -14.93
CA ALA A 213 8.47 -0.51 -14.27
C ALA A 213 8.69 0.64 -15.27
N VAL A 214 9.34 0.37 -16.40
CA VAL A 214 9.51 1.34 -17.50
C VAL A 214 8.15 1.78 -18.04
N LYS A 215 7.22 0.85 -18.23
CA LYS A 215 5.88 1.16 -18.70
C LYS A 215 5.12 2.03 -17.69
N TRP A 216 5.15 1.70 -16.40
CA TRP A 216 4.49 2.49 -15.37
C TRP A 216 5.08 3.89 -15.24
N ALA A 217 6.40 4.02 -15.32
CA ALA A 217 7.07 5.32 -15.32
C ALA A 217 6.64 6.18 -16.52
N ALA A 218 6.57 5.58 -17.71
CA ALA A 218 6.10 6.26 -18.93
C ALA A 218 4.63 6.69 -18.82
N SER A 219 3.81 5.98 -18.03
CA SER A 219 2.41 6.31 -17.77
C SER A 219 2.23 7.35 -16.65
N GLY A 220 3.30 7.72 -15.91
CA GLY A 220 3.26 8.78 -14.91
C GLY A 220 3.53 8.33 -13.47
N ALA A 221 3.93 7.07 -13.22
CA ALA A 221 4.36 6.65 -11.90
C ALA A 221 5.73 7.29 -11.56
N GLY A 222 5.77 8.05 -10.47
CA GLY A 222 6.99 8.67 -9.93
C GLY A 222 7.62 7.88 -8.77
N ILE A 223 6.91 6.91 -8.23
CA ILE A 223 7.37 6.03 -7.15
C ILE A 223 7.26 4.59 -7.67
N ILE A 224 8.37 3.86 -7.70
CA ILE A 224 8.40 2.46 -8.11
C ILE A 224 9.16 1.66 -7.05
N GLY A 225 8.53 0.64 -6.55
CA GLY A 225 9.08 -0.28 -5.56
C GLY A 225 8.65 -1.70 -5.86
N GLY A 226 8.50 -2.49 -4.82
CA GLY A 226 8.02 -3.87 -4.92
C GLY A 226 7.30 -4.27 -3.65
N CYS A 227 6.34 -5.20 -3.77
CA CYS A 227 5.67 -5.84 -2.68
C CYS A 227 6.11 -7.31 -2.57
N CYS A 228 5.24 -8.20 -2.19
CA CYS A 228 5.53 -9.60 -1.94
C CYS A 228 6.22 -10.28 -3.12
N GLY A 229 7.33 -10.97 -2.85
CA GLY A 229 8.10 -11.70 -3.85
C GLY A 229 9.05 -10.87 -4.73
N ILE A 230 9.01 -9.54 -4.63
CA ILE A 230 9.97 -8.66 -5.32
C ILE A 230 11.22 -8.50 -4.45
N SER A 231 12.35 -8.93 -4.97
CA SER A 231 13.65 -8.93 -4.29
C SER A 231 14.47 -7.67 -4.58
N PRO A 232 15.57 -7.43 -3.84
CA PRO A 232 16.52 -6.37 -4.16
C PRO A 232 17.07 -6.43 -5.59
N ASP A 233 17.22 -7.62 -6.17
CA ASP A 233 17.69 -7.79 -7.56
C ASP A 233 16.70 -7.20 -8.57
N HIS A 234 15.39 -7.37 -8.33
CA HIS A 234 14.36 -6.71 -9.14
C HIS A 234 14.51 -5.18 -9.10
N LEU A 235 14.66 -4.61 -7.90
CA LEU A 235 14.81 -3.17 -7.75
C LEU A 235 16.12 -2.64 -8.31
N SER A 236 17.20 -3.43 -8.25
CA SER A 236 18.47 -3.10 -8.89
C SER A 236 18.33 -3.02 -10.41
N GLU A 237 17.64 -3.98 -11.02
CA GLU A 237 17.37 -3.97 -12.46
C GLU A 237 16.45 -2.78 -12.84
N VAL A 238 15.39 -2.53 -12.08
CA VAL A 238 14.53 -1.35 -12.27
C VAL A 238 15.35 -0.06 -12.25
N LYS A 239 16.22 0.10 -11.25
CA LYS A 239 17.10 1.28 -11.16
C LYS A 239 17.97 1.41 -12.40
N THR A 240 18.59 0.32 -12.84
CA THR A 240 19.45 0.31 -14.05
C THR A 240 18.67 0.72 -15.29
N ARG A 241 17.45 0.20 -15.47
CA ARG A 241 16.61 0.50 -16.65
C ARG A 241 16.06 1.92 -16.69
N LEU A 242 15.80 2.53 -15.52
CA LEU A 242 15.23 3.87 -15.44
C LEU A 242 16.29 4.99 -15.39
N PHE A 243 17.47 4.70 -14.85
CA PHE A 243 18.46 5.74 -14.55
C PHE A 243 19.89 5.41 -15.03
N GLY A 244 20.13 4.18 -15.51
CA GLY A 244 21.42 3.68 -15.93
C GLY A 244 21.83 3.98 -17.29
#